data_05356c2bb7396deab31395c038a771cb
#
_entry.id   05356c2bb7396deab31395c038a771cb
#
_cell.length_a   1.000
_cell.length_b   1.000
_cell.length_c   1.000
_cell.angle_alpha   90.00
_cell.angle_beta   90.00
_cell.angle_gamma   90.00
#
_symmetry.space_group_name_H-M   'P 1'
#
loop_
_entity.id
_entity.type
_entity.pdbx_description
1 polymer ?
#
loop_
_entity_poly.entity_id
_entity_poly.type
_entity_poly.pdbx_seq_one_letter_code
_entity_poly.pdbx_strand_id
1 'polypeptide(L)'
;MTVDFTEFLDMTAEELYEDWLNYITTRDPLLQDTSVATFNSILAEAVASEFWIFLQLLKQKVKDSSVLTAEGEALSAIVLSTLPGGRQAGTRATGVILFSRPSAAQSDIAIPAGTTCAAASESGGLIEFQTTEAVVLEAGYAMAYVEATAIKAGTAGNVSTGAISIIRTPIVGIPSCTNDAPFTGGTDQESDTDLRERALYTISLVIG
;
A
#
# COMPACT_ATOMS: atom_id res chain seq x y z
N MET A 1 35.88 26.19 -4.62
CA MET A 1 35.50 25.15 -3.65
C MET A 1 34.40 24.35 -4.28
N THR A 2 34.66 23.18 -4.78
CA THR A 2 33.65 22.25 -5.30
C THR A 2 33.08 21.55 -4.08
N VAL A 3 31.87 21.92 -3.71
CA VAL A 3 31.09 21.20 -2.66
C VAL A 3 30.70 19.85 -3.24
N ASP A 4 31.10 18.76 -2.62
CA ASP A 4 30.54 17.45 -2.94
C ASP A 4 29.09 17.42 -2.50
N PHE A 5 28.19 17.39 -3.46
CA PHE A 5 26.75 17.44 -3.20
C PHE A 5 26.27 16.24 -2.37
N THR A 6 26.93 15.11 -2.50
CA THR A 6 26.60 13.89 -1.76
C THR A 6 26.96 14.03 -0.29
N GLU A 7 28.15 14.53 0.02
CA GLU A 7 28.62 14.80 1.38
C GLU A 7 27.74 15.85 2.07
N PHE A 8 27.35 16.91 1.32
CA PHE A 8 26.46 17.95 1.85
C PHE A 8 25.07 17.42 2.22
N LEU A 9 24.50 16.52 1.43
CA LEU A 9 23.20 15.90 1.71
C LEU A 9 23.24 14.97 2.92
N ASP A 10 24.38 14.44 3.29
CA ASP A 10 24.54 13.50 4.40
C ASP A 10 24.93 14.17 5.74
N MET A 11 25.06 15.51 5.76
CA MET A 11 25.33 16.25 6.99
C MET A 11 24.27 16.00 8.07
N THR A 12 24.73 15.81 9.29
CA THR A 12 23.91 15.70 10.49
C THR A 12 23.48 17.06 11.03
N ALA A 13 22.45 17.09 11.87
CA ALA A 13 22.04 18.33 12.53
C ALA A 13 23.15 18.90 13.44
N GLU A 14 24.00 18.03 14.02
CA GLU A 14 25.11 18.42 14.88
C GLU A 14 26.24 19.07 14.06
N GLU A 15 26.61 18.51 12.90
CA GLU A 15 27.58 19.11 12.00
C GLU A 15 27.13 20.48 11.48
N LEU A 16 25.85 20.62 11.15
CA LEU A 16 25.28 21.91 10.75
C LEU A 16 25.29 22.94 11.89
N TYR A 17 25.03 22.49 13.12
CA TYR A 17 25.10 23.33 14.29
C TYR A 17 26.52 23.86 14.54
N GLU A 18 27.51 22.98 14.48
CA GLU A 18 28.95 23.34 14.65
C GLU A 18 29.41 24.30 13.53
N ASP A 19 29.03 24.06 12.30
CA ASP A 19 29.31 24.95 11.18
C ASP A 19 28.70 26.35 11.36
N TRP A 20 27.48 26.44 11.81
CA TRP A 20 26.81 27.70 12.10
C TRP A 20 27.46 28.44 13.26
N LEU A 21 27.80 27.76 14.35
CA LEU A 21 28.52 28.36 15.47
C LEU A 21 29.88 28.92 15.03
N ASN A 22 30.63 28.14 14.29
CA ASN A 22 31.92 28.56 13.76
C ASN A 22 31.80 29.78 12.83
N TYR A 23 30.77 29.79 11.97
CA TYR A 23 30.50 30.93 11.08
C TYR A 23 30.19 32.21 11.87
N ILE A 24 29.31 32.13 12.88
CA ILE A 24 28.90 33.29 13.70
C ILE A 24 30.12 33.83 14.49
N THR A 25 30.84 32.96 15.18
CA THR A 25 31.95 33.34 16.06
C THR A 25 33.17 33.91 15.32
N THR A 26 33.38 33.48 14.07
CA THR A 26 34.46 34.01 13.22
C THR A 26 34.15 35.38 12.62
N ARG A 27 32.88 35.74 12.49
CA ARG A 27 32.43 37.00 11.88
C ARG A 27 32.40 38.18 12.82
N ASP A 28 32.01 37.97 14.10
CA ASP A 28 31.92 39.06 15.09
C ASP A 28 32.51 38.62 16.44
N PRO A 29 33.56 39.27 16.91
CA PRO A 29 34.14 39.01 18.22
C PRO A 29 33.19 39.18 19.40
N LEU A 30 32.09 39.96 19.22
CA LEU A 30 31.07 40.13 20.25
C LEU A 30 30.12 38.92 20.37
N LEU A 31 30.14 38.03 19.39
CA LEU A 31 29.31 36.82 19.33
C LEU A 31 30.05 35.54 19.74
N GLN A 32 31.16 35.67 20.47
CA GLN A 32 32.03 34.53 20.85
C GLN A 32 31.44 33.67 22.01
N ASP A 33 30.44 34.16 22.73
CA ASP A 33 29.80 33.34 23.76
C ASP A 33 28.88 32.28 23.13
N THR A 34 29.36 31.04 23.13
CA THR A 34 28.70 29.83 22.62
C THR A 34 28.28 28.88 23.74
N SER A 35 28.32 29.35 25.02
CA SER A 35 27.93 28.53 26.13
C SER A 35 26.45 28.09 25.99
N VAL A 36 26.12 26.94 26.55
CA VAL A 36 24.77 26.35 26.46
C VAL A 36 23.72 27.36 26.96
N ALA A 37 22.62 27.46 26.20
CA ALA A 37 21.49 28.38 26.46
C ALA A 37 21.79 29.88 26.26
N THR A 38 22.88 30.23 25.55
CA THR A 38 23.05 31.63 25.07
C THR A 38 22.16 31.88 23.86
N PHE A 39 21.91 33.17 23.54
CA PHE A 39 21.16 33.53 22.33
C PHE A 39 21.79 32.94 21.06
N ASN A 40 23.12 32.92 20.95
CA ASN A 40 23.84 32.41 19.81
C ASN A 40 23.68 30.89 19.65
N SER A 41 23.79 30.13 20.75
CA SER A 41 23.59 28.67 20.73
C SER A 41 22.16 28.29 20.37
N ILE A 42 21.17 28.98 20.92
CA ILE A 42 19.74 28.72 20.61
C ILE A 42 19.44 29.06 19.15
N LEU A 43 19.98 30.18 18.63
CA LEU A 43 19.77 30.56 17.25
C LEU A 43 20.43 29.56 16.27
N ALA A 44 21.67 29.14 16.57
CA ALA A 44 22.38 28.16 15.76
C ALA A 44 21.65 26.80 15.74
N GLU A 45 21.14 26.35 16.90
CA GLU A 45 20.35 25.11 17.00
C GLU A 45 19.06 25.18 16.18
N ALA A 46 18.34 26.30 16.28
CA ALA A 46 17.10 26.51 15.52
C ALA A 46 17.35 26.48 14.01
N VAL A 47 18.36 27.20 13.51
CA VAL A 47 18.70 27.25 12.09
C VAL A 47 19.23 25.91 11.60
N ALA A 48 20.08 25.24 12.37
CA ALA A 48 20.61 23.91 12.01
C ALA A 48 19.48 22.87 11.92
N SER A 49 18.53 22.88 12.85
CA SER A 49 17.40 21.97 12.85
C SER A 49 16.50 22.15 11.63
N GLU A 50 16.11 23.38 11.30
CA GLU A 50 15.30 23.68 10.13
C GLU A 50 16.02 23.31 8.82
N PHE A 51 17.31 23.61 8.74
CA PHE A 51 18.13 23.30 7.57
C PHE A 51 18.33 21.80 7.40
N TRP A 52 18.50 21.06 8.49
CA TRP A 52 18.58 19.59 8.46
C TRP A 52 17.28 18.97 7.93
N ILE A 53 16.11 19.46 8.40
CA ILE A 53 14.81 19.02 7.87
C ILE A 53 14.74 19.28 6.37
N PHE A 54 15.18 20.45 5.90
CA PHE A 54 15.21 20.78 4.49
C PHE A 54 16.12 19.81 3.69
N LEU A 55 17.30 19.48 4.22
CA LEU A 55 18.21 18.51 3.59
C LEU A 55 17.59 17.12 3.49
N GLN A 56 16.88 16.66 4.51
CA GLN A 56 16.17 15.36 4.46
C GLN A 56 15.08 15.35 3.37
N LEU A 57 14.32 16.43 3.25
CA LEU A 57 13.32 16.57 2.18
C LEU A 57 13.98 16.61 0.79
N LEU A 58 15.10 17.31 0.65
CA LEU A 58 15.86 17.38 -0.62
C LEU A 58 16.42 16.01 -0.99
N LYS A 59 17.01 15.31 -0.03
CA LYS A 59 17.54 13.94 -0.21
C LYS A 59 16.45 12.98 -0.68
N GLN A 60 15.26 13.05 -0.05
CA GLN A 60 14.12 12.25 -0.48
C GLN A 60 13.69 12.61 -1.91
N LYS A 61 13.64 13.90 -2.26
CA LYS A 61 13.29 14.33 -3.61
C LYS A 61 14.28 13.88 -4.67
N VAL A 62 15.59 13.89 -4.35
CA VAL A 62 16.61 13.35 -5.23
C VAL A 62 16.42 11.84 -5.44
N LYS A 63 16.16 11.10 -4.35
CA LYS A 63 15.83 9.66 -4.41
C LYS A 63 14.62 9.41 -5.30
N ASP A 64 13.55 10.18 -5.12
CA ASP A 64 12.27 10.05 -5.82
C ASP A 64 12.34 10.50 -7.31
N SER A 65 13.44 11.08 -7.77
CA SER A 65 13.56 11.60 -9.14
C SER A 65 14.15 10.62 -10.15
N SER A 66 14.60 9.45 -9.71
CA SER A 66 15.23 8.45 -10.58
C SER A 66 14.49 7.11 -10.55
N VAL A 67 14.32 6.48 -11.71
CA VAL A 67 13.76 5.10 -11.80
C VAL A 67 14.57 4.11 -10.98
N LEU A 68 15.89 4.34 -10.84
CA LEU A 68 16.78 3.43 -10.11
C LEU A 68 16.57 3.47 -8.58
N THR A 69 16.18 4.63 -8.05
CA THR A 69 16.13 4.86 -6.60
C THR A 69 14.73 5.14 -6.06
N ALA A 70 13.80 5.57 -6.91
CA ALA A 70 12.42 5.84 -6.51
C ALA A 70 11.70 4.56 -6.07
N GLU A 71 10.76 4.70 -5.16
CA GLU A 71 9.93 3.61 -4.61
C GLU A 71 8.45 4.03 -4.59
N GLY A 72 7.55 3.05 -4.54
CA GLY A 72 6.12 3.24 -4.35
C GLY A 72 5.48 4.15 -5.41
N GLU A 73 4.82 5.20 -4.94
CA GLU A 73 4.09 6.15 -5.80
C GLU A 73 5.05 7.00 -6.66
N ALA A 74 6.23 7.36 -6.14
CA ALA A 74 7.22 8.12 -6.89
C ALA A 74 7.72 7.34 -8.11
N LEU A 75 8.05 6.05 -7.93
CA LEU A 75 8.40 5.16 -9.03
C LEU A 75 7.24 5.02 -10.02
N SER A 76 6.03 4.84 -9.53
CA SER A 76 4.84 4.72 -10.37
C SER A 76 4.60 5.98 -11.22
N ALA A 77 4.81 7.18 -10.65
CA ALA A 77 4.66 8.45 -11.36
C ALA A 77 5.72 8.62 -12.46
N ILE A 78 6.99 8.27 -12.19
CA ILE A 78 8.06 8.32 -13.20
C ILE A 78 7.75 7.35 -14.34
N VAL A 79 7.39 6.12 -14.00
CA VAL A 79 7.14 5.07 -14.99
C VAL A 79 5.90 5.38 -15.83
N LEU A 80 4.86 5.97 -15.27
CA LEU A 80 3.66 6.38 -16.01
C LEU A 80 3.98 7.36 -17.15
N SER A 81 5.02 8.17 -17.00
CA SER A 81 5.46 9.11 -18.05
C SER A 81 6.24 8.43 -19.18
N THR A 82 6.77 7.24 -18.96
CA THR A 82 7.64 6.51 -19.91
C THR A 82 7.01 5.24 -20.46
N LEU A 83 6.13 4.60 -19.69
CA LEU A 83 5.48 3.34 -20.05
C LEU A 83 3.96 3.53 -20.17
N PRO A 84 3.36 3.19 -21.33
CA PRO A 84 1.91 3.12 -21.44
C PRO A 84 1.32 2.14 -20.40
N GLY A 85 0.34 2.61 -19.62
CA GLY A 85 -0.34 1.80 -18.62
C GLY A 85 0.28 1.82 -17.21
N GLY A 86 1.46 2.39 -17.02
CA GLY A 86 2.08 2.53 -15.71
C GLY A 86 2.28 1.20 -14.96
N ARG A 87 2.07 1.20 -13.64
CA ARG A 87 2.13 0.00 -12.79
C ARG A 87 0.92 -0.89 -13.03
N GLN A 88 1.15 -2.20 -13.17
CA GLN A 88 0.08 -3.19 -13.31
C GLN A 88 -0.67 -3.35 -11.99
N ALA A 89 -1.99 -3.15 -12.06
CA ALA A 89 -2.86 -3.33 -10.90
C ALA A 89 -3.05 -4.82 -10.60
N GLY A 90 -3.17 -5.16 -9.32
CA GLY A 90 -3.60 -6.49 -8.90
C GLY A 90 -5.04 -6.79 -9.32
N THR A 91 -5.36 -8.06 -9.47
CA THR A 91 -6.71 -8.53 -9.76
C THR A 91 -7.35 -9.15 -8.52
N ARG A 92 -8.68 -9.17 -8.49
CA ARG A 92 -9.44 -9.81 -7.42
C ARG A 92 -9.72 -11.27 -7.77
N ALA A 93 -9.62 -12.14 -6.78
CA ALA A 93 -10.05 -13.51 -6.92
C ALA A 93 -11.58 -13.58 -7.08
N THR A 94 -12.04 -14.50 -7.91
CA THR A 94 -13.46 -14.75 -8.17
C THR A 94 -13.81 -16.21 -7.94
N GLY A 95 -15.07 -16.50 -7.64
CA GLY A 95 -15.57 -17.83 -7.40
C GLY A 95 -17.05 -17.81 -7.03
N VAL A 96 -17.53 -18.93 -6.52
CA VAL A 96 -18.95 -19.12 -6.14
C VAL A 96 -19.01 -19.44 -4.66
N ILE A 97 -19.93 -18.76 -3.97
CA ILE A 97 -20.29 -19.04 -2.58
C ILE A 97 -21.60 -19.82 -2.55
N LEU A 98 -21.60 -20.93 -1.84
CA LEU A 98 -22.77 -21.70 -1.49
C LEU A 98 -23.33 -21.21 -0.17
N PHE A 99 -24.51 -20.65 -0.19
CA PHE A 99 -25.32 -20.37 1.00
C PHE A 99 -26.22 -21.55 1.31
N SER A 100 -26.24 -22.02 2.55
CA SER A 100 -26.96 -23.23 2.91
C SER A 100 -27.69 -23.12 4.25
N ARG A 101 -28.70 -23.97 4.40
CA ARG A 101 -29.49 -24.14 5.63
C ARG A 101 -29.83 -25.60 5.88
N PRO A 102 -30.15 -26.01 7.13
CA PRO A 102 -30.38 -27.40 7.49
C PRO A 102 -31.66 -28.02 6.87
N SER A 103 -32.60 -27.18 6.49
CA SER A 103 -33.91 -27.63 5.94
C SER A 103 -34.33 -26.73 4.79
N ALA A 104 -35.18 -27.24 3.90
CA ALA A 104 -35.74 -26.46 2.80
C ALA A 104 -36.44 -25.19 3.28
N ALA A 105 -36.31 -24.10 2.53
CA ALA A 105 -36.93 -22.82 2.80
C ALA A 105 -38.47 -22.95 2.64
N GLN A 106 -39.23 -22.39 3.57
CA GLN A 106 -40.68 -22.37 3.48
C GLN A 106 -41.21 -21.21 2.61
N SER A 107 -40.37 -20.21 2.40
CA SER A 107 -40.62 -19.04 1.54
C SER A 107 -39.33 -18.60 0.89
N ASP A 108 -39.43 -17.82 -0.15
CA ASP A 108 -38.27 -17.24 -0.84
C ASP A 108 -37.44 -16.38 0.10
N ILE A 109 -36.12 -16.55 0.04
CA ILE A 109 -35.14 -15.77 0.82
C ILE A 109 -34.21 -15.07 -0.16
N ALA A 110 -34.24 -13.74 -0.14
CA ALA A 110 -33.34 -12.93 -0.97
C ALA A 110 -31.93 -12.87 -0.38
N ILE A 111 -30.92 -13.10 -1.21
CA ILE A 111 -29.52 -12.90 -0.95
C ILE A 111 -29.09 -11.67 -1.76
N PRO A 112 -28.91 -10.51 -1.16
CA PRO A 112 -28.58 -9.29 -1.89
C PRO A 112 -27.18 -9.35 -2.52
N ALA A 113 -26.98 -8.64 -3.64
CA ALA A 113 -25.64 -8.30 -4.11
C ALA A 113 -24.91 -7.49 -3.03
N GLY A 114 -23.58 -7.68 -2.92
CA GLY A 114 -22.79 -7.05 -1.87
C GLY A 114 -22.85 -7.76 -0.51
N THR A 115 -23.52 -8.90 -0.40
CA THR A 115 -23.46 -9.74 0.80
C THR A 115 -22.03 -10.18 1.05
N THR A 116 -21.52 -9.91 2.26
CA THR A 116 -20.11 -10.15 2.61
C THR A 116 -19.97 -11.45 3.40
N CYS A 117 -19.08 -12.33 2.92
CA CYS A 117 -18.58 -13.50 3.60
C CYS A 117 -17.07 -13.41 3.81
N ALA A 118 -16.50 -14.24 4.68
CA ALA A 118 -15.07 -14.21 4.95
C ALA A 118 -14.48 -15.61 5.13
N ALA A 119 -13.19 -15.70 4.81
CA ALA A 119 -12.31 -16.80 5.18
C ALA A 119 -11.30 -16.33 6.23
N ALA A 120 -10.86 -17.21 7.12
CA ALA A 120 -9.76 -16.92 8.03
C ALA A 120 -8.43 -16.90 7.25
N SER A 121 -7.62 -15.88 7.49
CA SER A 121 -6.26 -15.80 6.96
C SER A 121 -5.27 -16.52 7.89
N GLU A 122 -4.25 -17.13 7.34
CA GLU A 122 -3.14 -17.71 8.11
C GLU A 122 -2.42 -16.68 9.01
N SER A 123 -2.45 -15.40 8.61
CA SER A 123 -1.88 -14.30 9.39
C SER A 123 -2.78 -13.80 10.54
N GLY A 124 -3.93 -14.44 10.78
CA GLY A 124 -4.87 -14.09 11.85
C GLY A 124 -5.89 -13.02 11.52
N GLY A 125 -5.94 -12.56 10.26
CA GLY A 125 -6.94 -11.63 9.76
C GLY A 125 -8.12 -12.34 9.06
N LEU A 126 -9.00 -11.56 8.44
CA LEU A 126 -10.08 -12.05 7.60
C LEU A 126 -9.86 -11.62 6.16
N ILE A 127 -10.10 -12.54 5.23
CA ILE A 127 -10.16 -12.28 3.80
C ILE A 127 -11.65 -12.20 3.44
N GLU A 128 -12.08 -11.05 2.98
CA GLU A 128 -13.50 -10.77 2.74
C GLU A 128 -13.85 -10.89 1.25
N PHE A 129 -15.02 -11.47 1.00
CA PHE A 129 -15.61 -11.69 -0.31
C PHE A 129 -16.99 -11.10 -0.32
N GLN A 130 -17.42 -10.57 -1.45
CA GLN A 130 -18.77 -10.04 -1.64
C GLN A 130 -19.46 -10.68 -2.84
N THR A 131 -20.76 -10.93 -2.73
CA THR A 131 -21.58 -11.40 -3.84
C THR A 131 -21.67 -10.30 -4.91
N THR A 132 -21.55 -10.70 -6.18
CA THR A 132 -21.60 -9.78 -7.33
C THR A 132 -23.02 -9.50 -7.81
N GLU A 133 -23.93 -10.43 -7.54
CA GLU A 133 -25.34 -10.35 -7.94
C GLU A 133 -26.28 -10.73 -6.80
N ALA A 134 -27.54 -10.35 -6.94
CA ALA A 134 -28.60 -10.78 -6.03
C ALA A 134 -29.19 -12.09 -6.53
N VAL A 135 -29.35 -13.06 -5.61
CA VAL A 135 -29.96 -14.37 -5.89
C VAL A 135 -31.07 -14.63 -4.88
N VAL A 136 -32.09 -15.36 -5.28
CA VAL A 136 -33.15 -15.80 -4.40
C VAL A 136 -33.01 -17.30 -4.14
N LEU A 137 -32.95 -17.69 -2.86
CA LEU A 137 -33.15 -19.06 -2.45
C LEU A 137 -34.66 -19.32 -2.45
N GLU A 138 -35.13 -20.01 -3.46
CA GLU A 138 -36.54 -20.29 -3.65
C GLU A 138 -37.11 -21.22 -2.55
N ALA A 139 -38.37 -21.11 -2.28
CA ALA A 139 -39.10 -22.01 -1.40
C ALA A 139 -38.94 -23.47 -1.87
N GLY A 140 -38.74 -24.39 -0.93
CA GLY A 140 -38.48 -25.80 -1.22
C GLY A 140 -37.00 -26.17 -1.38
N TYR A 141 -36.09 -25.20 -1.52
CA TYR A 141 -34.64 -25.44 -1.59
C TYR A 141 -33.93 -25.11 -0.28
N ALA A 142 -32.79 -25.77 -0.06
CA ALA A 142 -31.96 -25.57 1.11
C ALA A 142 -30.57 -24.94 0.77
N MET A 143 -30.28 -24.70 -0.50
CA MET A 143 -28.99 -24.23 -1.02
C MET A 143 -29.18 -23.24 -2.14
N ALA A 144 -28.31 -22.21 -2.19
CA ALA A 144 -28.22 -21.26 -3.28
C ALA A 144 -26.74 -20.96 -3.58
N TYR A 145 -26.40 -20.93 -4.86
CA TYR A 145 -25.06 -20.58 -5.36
C TYR A 145 -25.07 -19.15 -5.85
N VAL A 146 -24.07 -18.37 -5.44
CA VAL A 146 -23.96 -16.96 -5.80
C VAL A 146 -22.53 -16.64 -6.21
N GLU A 147 -22.36 -16.00 -7.36
CA GLU A 147 -21.06 -15.50 -7.78
C GLU A 147 -20.54 -14.43 -6.81
N ALA A 148 -19.25 -14.49 -6.51
CA ALA A 148 -18.63 -13.59 -5.57
C ALA A 148 -17.19 -13.24 -6.00
N THR A 149 -16.72 -12.12 -5.52
CA THR A 149 -15.37 -11.62 -5.73
C THR A 149 -14.73 -11.22 -4.41
N ALA A 150 -13.41 -11.37 -4.31
CA ALA A 150 -12.67 -10.84 -3.17
C ALA A 150 -12.79 -9.31 -3.11
N ILE A 151 -12.92 -8.74 -1.92
CA ILE A 151 -13.02 -7.27 -1.75
C ILE A 151 -11.69 -6.60 -2.10
N LYS A 152 -10.58 -7.23 -1.72
CA LYS A 152 -9.24 -6.74 -2.03
C LYS A 152 -8.64 -7.53 -3.18
N ALA A 153 -7.93 -6.85 -4.08
CA ALA A 153 -7.06 -7.49 -5.05
C ALA A 153 -5.88 -8.14 -4.33
N GLY A 154 -5.35 -9.20 -4.93
CA GLY A 154 -4.18 -9.89 -4.40
C GLY A 154 -4.33 -11.40 -4.38
N THR A 155 -3.20 -12.08 -4.31
CA THR A 155 -3.10 -13.55 -4.23
C THR A 155 -3.73 -14.10 -2.96
N ALA A 156 -3.83 -13.30 -1.88
CA ALA A 156 -4.52 -13.67 -0.66
C ALA A 156 -5.99 -14.04 -0.87
N GLY A 157 -6.64 -13.48 -1.91
CA GLY A 157 -8.00 -13.83 -2.29
C GLY A 157 -8.17 -15.23 -2.90
N ASN A 158 -7.08 -15.87 -3.31
CA ASN A 158 -7.10 -17.23 -3.87
C ASN A 158 -7.18 -18.24 -2.71
N VAL A 159 -8.37 -18.52 -2.26
CA VAL A 159 -8.61 -19.43 -1.14
C VAL A 159 -9.05 -20.81 -1.61
N SER A 160 -8.69 -21.84 -0.85
CA SER A 160 -9.06 -23.22 -1.14
C SER A 160 -10.56 -23.49 -0.90
N THR A 161 -11.03 -24.61 -1.41
CA THR A 161 -12.38 -25.12 -1.14
C THR A 161 -12.64 -25.20 0.37
N GLY A 162 -13.81 -24.74 0.80
CA GLY A 162 -14.27 -24.76 2.19
C GLY A 162 -13.65 -23.69 3.09
N ALA A 163 -12.80 -22.82 2.56
CA ALA A 163 -12.15 -21.77 3.37
C ALA A 163 -13.11 -20.66 3.80
N ILE A 164 -14.09 -20.33 2.96
CA ILE A 164 -15.12 -19.31 3.26
C ILE A 164 -16.18 -19.95 4.15
N SER A 165 -16.23 -19.52 5.41
CA SER A 165 -17.13 -20.14 6.39
C SER A 165 -17.83 -19.13 7.30
N ILE A 166 -17.55 -17.84 7.13
CA ILE A 166 -18.04 -16.77 8.01
C ILE A 166 -18.96 -15.86 7.22
N ILE A 167 -20.22 -15.73 7.62
CA ILE A 167 -21.16 -14.74 7.08
C ILE A 167 -20.98 -13.44 7.86
N ARG A 168 -20.52 -12.39 7.18
CA ARG A 168 -20.32 -11.05 7.77
C ARG A 168 -21.59 -10.20 7.68
N THR A 169 -22.35 -10.33 6.59
CA THR A 169 -23.65 -9.71 6.44
C THR A 169 -24.74 -10.76 6.72
N PRO A 170 -25.35 -10.77 7.90
CA PRO A 170 -26.32 -11.80 8.27
C PRO A 170 -27.55 -11.78 7.33
N ILE A 171 -27.97 -12.95 6.88
CA ILE A 171 -29.18 -13.15 6.10
C ILE A 171 -30.14 -13.97 6.93
N VAL A 172 -31.35 -13.44 7.14
CA VAL A 172 -32.36 -14.14 7.91
C VAL A 172 -32.71 -15.45 7.21
N GLY A 173 -32.58 -16.57 7.94
CA GLY A 173 -32.89 -17.90 7.41
C GLY A 173 -31.74 -18.63 6.71
N ILE A 174 -30.56 -18.02 6.59
CA ILE A 174 -29.36 -18.66 6.05
C ILE A 174 -28.23 -18.62 7.11
N PRO A 175 -27.98 -19.71 7.81
CA PRO A 175 -27.01 -19.76 8.89
C PRO A 175 -25.57 -20.05 8.46
N SER A 176 -25.33 -20.56 7.25
CA SER A 176 -24.01 -21.01 6.82
C SER A 176 -23.71 -20.68 5.37
N CYS A 177 -22.42 -20.46 5.11
CA CYS A 177 -21.87 -20.33 3.76
C CYS A 177 -20.59 -21.16 3.63
N THR A 178 -20.27 -21.56 2.40
CA THR A 178 -19.01 -22.20 2.04
C THR A 178 -18.68 -21.94 0.58
N ASN A 179 -17.51 -22.36 0.13
CA ASN A 179 -17.15 -22.41 -1.29
C ASN A 179 -16.77 -23.84 -1.67
N ASP A 180 -17.50 -24.42 -2.61
CA ASP A 180 -17.30 -25.81 -3.08
C ASP A 180 -16.11 -25.94 -4.04
N ALA A 181 -15.67 -24.83 -4.63
CA ALA A 181 -14.52 -24.73 -5.48
C ALA A 181 -13.57 -23.64 -4.98
N PRO A 182 -12.27 -23.69 -5.31
CA PRO A 182 -11.34 -22.63 -4.90
C PRO A 182 -11.68 -21.30 -5.59
N PHE A 183 -11.45 -20.20 -4.90
CA PHE A 183 -11.42 -18.87 -5.51
C PHE A 183 -10.07 -18.68 -6.19
N THR A 184 -10.06 -18.15 -7.40
CA THR A 184 -8.87 -18.01 -8.25
C THR A 184 -8.85 -16.69 -9.00
N GLY A 185 -7.71 -16.40 -9.67
CA GLY A 185 -7.55 -15.20 -10.50
C GLY A 185 -7.13 -13.96 -9.72
N GLY A 186 -6.92 -14.07 -8.42
CA GLY A 186 -6.33 -13.00 -7.63
C GLY A 186 -4.83 -12.88 -7.90
N THR A 187 -4.37 -11.68 -8.24
CA THR A 187 -2.94 -11.35 -8.41
C THR A 187 -2.60 -10.10 -7.62
N ASP A 188 -1.40 -10.05 -7.10
CA ASP A 188 -0.91 -8.86 -6.41
C ASP A 188 -0.59 -7.74 -7.41
N GLN A 189 -0.58 -6.53 -6.93
CA GLN A 189 -0.08 -5.40 -7.70
C GLN A 189 1.41 -5.62 -8.01
N GLU A 190 1.84 -5.20 -9.20
CA GLU A 190 3.23 -5.27 -9.63
C GLU A 190 4.15 -4.64 -8.57
N SER A 191 5.20 -5.38 -8.19
CA SER A 191 6.17 -4.90 -7.20
C SER A 191 7.04 -3.76 -7.75
N ASP A 192 7.70 -3.00 -6.88
CA ASP A 192 8.67 -1.97 -7.30
C ASP A 192 9.83 -2.57 -8.10
N THR A 193 10.23 -3.78 -7.76
CA THR A 193 11.31 -4.49 -8.47
C THR A 193 10.90 -4.83 -9.89
N ASP A 194 9.75 -5.47 -10.07
CA ASP A 194 9.25 -5.87 -11.39
C ASP A 194 8.94 -4.66 -12.26
N LEU A 195 8.33 -3.62 -11.68
CA LEU A 195 8.05 -2.36 -12.36
C LEU A 195 9.33 -1.68 -12.85
N ARG A 196 10.37 -1.65 -12.01
CA ARG A 196 11.67 -1.07 -12.35
C ARG A 196 12.35 -1.86 -13.46
N GLU A 197 12.38 -3.17 -13.38
CA GLU A 197 12.96 -4.05 -14.41
C GLU A 197 12.24 -3.86 -15.74
N ARG A 198 10.90 -3.84 -15.74
CA ARG A 198 10.09 -3.60 -16.95
C ARG A 198 10.33 -2.22 -17.53
N ALA A 199 10.45 -1.18 -16.69
CA ALA A 199 10.76 0.16 -17.14
C ALA A 199 12.14 0.26 -17.79
N LEU A 200 13.16 -0.28 -17.15
CA LEU A 200 14.53 -0.28 -17.66
C LEU A 200 14.65 -1.08 -18.96
N TYR A 201 13.98 -2.24 -19.05
CA TYR A 201 13.93 -3.02 -20.28
C TYR A 201 13.34 -2.23 -21.44
N THR A 202 12.21 -1.54 -21.19
CA THR A 202 11.55 -0.74 -22.23
C THR A 202 12.42 0.45 -22.67
N ILE A 203 13.06 1.13 -21.72
CA ILE A 203 13.98 2.22 -22.04
C ILE A 203 15.15 1.71 -22.90
N SER A 204 15.69 0.54 -22.58
CA SER A 204 16.79 -0.04 -23.35
C SER A 204 16.41 -0.36 -24.81
N LEU A 205 15.17 -0.75 -25.04
CA LEU A 205 14.66 -1.02 -26.41
C LEU A 205 14.45 0.25 -27.24
N VAL A 206 14.22 1.40 -26.58
CA VAL A 206 14.00 2.69 -27.27
C VAL A 206 15.33 3.38 -27.63
N ILE A 207 16.38 3.13 -26.85
CA ILE A 207 17.67 3.79 -26.98
C ILE A 207 18.65 2.97 -27.87
N GLY A 208 18.45 1.66 -28.03
CA GLY A 208 19.26 0.75 -28.84
C GLY A 208 18.74 0.63 -30.25
#